data_6be0f992c5795b2c97cc371290285d53
#
_entry.id   6be0f992c5795b2c97cc371290285d53
#
_cell.length_a   1.000
_cell.length_b   1.000
_cell.length_c   1.000
_cell.angle_alpha   90.00
_cell.angle_beta   90.00
_cell.angle_gamma   90.00
#
_symmetry.space_group_name_H-M   'P 1'
#
loop_
_entity.id
_entity.type
_entity.pdbx_description
1 polymer ?
#
loop_
_entity_poly.entity_id
_entity_poly.type
_entity_poly.pdbx_seq_one_letter_code
_entity_poly.pdbx_strand_id
1 'polypeptide(L)'
;MTLPPSTPDGPALLTVHDVVHTYGRGEKRFTAVRDINLQIRSGEFVCLLGPSGCGKSTLLRIFSGLNRATAGDVLYRDEKFVGVNPHATIVFQTFALFPWLTVQENVDIALKARGVPPKERRERALKLIDTVGLDGFESAYPRELSGGMRQKVGFARAMAVEPELLFLDEPFSALDVLSAEALRGELMELWLNKLIPTQAILMVTHNIEEAVLMADRIIVMDKDPGRIVAEIPVTLRYPRQRKDTAFQSLVDRVYAAVAGKTEVEGKPGQGAEAQAGLAQPLPHARLNALAGLLEKVSEEGGQSDLYRLSDDLVMELDDLLPVVEAGELLGFALVDEGDLRLTPLGQGYAGASILARKELIAGRVLRLPTIAWIYETLQVDDDRRIARDYFLERLEAGFGDVAEEQLDTAIAWGRHAELFGYDDDTHELYLET
;
A
#
# COMPACT_ATOMS: atom_id res chain seq x y z
N MET A 1 7.69 -31.07 1.26
CA MET A 1 9.00 -30.79 1.88
C MET A 1 8.96 -29.33 2.35
N THR A 2 8.84 -29.05 3.65
CA THR A 2 8.74 -27.68 4.18
C THR A 2 10.12 -27.05 4.19
N LEU A 3 10.35 -26.01 3.41
CA LEU A 3 11.59 -25.23 3.45
C LEU A 3 11.64 -24.40 4.75
N PRO A 4 12.80 -24.29 5.41
CA PRO A 4 12.95 -23.43 6.57
C PRO A 4 12.74 -21.95 6.18
N PRO A 5 12.36 -21.09 7.13
CA PRO A 5 12.34 -19.66 6.88
C PRO A 5 13.76 -19.23 6.49
N SER A 6 13.90 -18.56 5.36
CA SER A 6 15.18 -17.99 4.95
C SER A 6 15.49 -16.80 5.85
N THR A 7 16.36 -16.99 6.84
CA THR A 7 17.16 -15.85 7.33
C THR A 7 18.16 -15.57 6.22
N PRO A 8 18.14 -14.41 5.59
CA PRO A 8 19.06 -14.15 4.49
C PRO A 8 20.47 -13.89 5.04
N ASP A 9 21.25 -14.97 5.12
CA ASP A 9 22.70 -14.92 5.44
C ASP A 9 23.56 -14.59 4.20
N GLY A 10 22.91 -14.32 3.06
CA GLY A 10 23.58 -14.02 1.80
C GLY A 10 24.28 -12.65 1.80
N PRO A 11 25.30 -12.48 0.93
CA PRO A 11 25.95 -11.19 0.76
C PRO A 11 24.97 -10.13 0.27
N ALA A 12 25.20 -8.87 0.62
CA ALA A 12 24.42 -7.76 0.12
C ALA A 12 24.60 -7.62 -1.41
N LEU A 13 23.50 -7.61 -2.13
CA LEU A 13 23.48 -7.36 -3.58
C LEU A 13 23.22 -5.90 -3.87
N LEU A 14 22.30 -5.29 -3.16
CA LEU A 14 21.98 -3.86 -3.28
C LEU A 14 22.05 -3.22 -1.89
N THR A 15 22.78 -2.11 -1.80
CA THR A 15 22.87 -1.30 -0.58
C THR A 15 22.52 0.14 -0.92
N VAL A 16 21.64 0.73 -0.14
CA VAL A 16 21.10 2.08 -0.33
C VAL A 16 21.37 2.88 0.92
N HIS A 17 22.06 4.03 0.76
CA HIS A 17 22.43 4.91 1.86
C HIS A 17 21.89 6.32 1.65
N ASP A 18 21.06 6.79 2.56
CA ASP A 18 20.53 8.15 2.67
C ASP A 18 20.01 8.71 1.34
N VAL A 19 19.32 7.84 0.57
CA VAL A 19 18.84 8.22 -0.76
C VAL A 19 17.69 9.20 -0.64
N VAL A 20 17.83 10.31 -1.37
CA VAL A 20 16.82 11.36 -1.57
C VAL A 20 16.57 11.51 -3.06
N HIS A 21 15.32 11.66 -3.45
CA HIS A 21 14.99 12.01 -4.83
C HIS A 21 13.92 13.11 -4.89
N THR A 22 14.25 14.16 -5.65
CA THR A 22 13.40 15.32 -5.82
C THR A 22 13.14 15.55 -7.32
N TYR A 23 11.87 15.62 -7.69
CA TYR A 23 11.43 16.00 -9.03
C TYR A 23 11.26 17.52 -9.15
N GLY A 24 11.29 18.03 -10.38
CA GLY A 24 11.05 19.43 -10.68
C GLY A 24 12.26 20.36 -10.47
N ARG A 25 12.08 21.65 -10.74
CA ARG A 25 13.10 22.72 -10.60
C ARG A 25 12.47 23.97 -10.00
N GLY A 26 13.27 24.74 -9.25
CA GLY A 26 12.82 26.01 -8.63
C GLY A 26 11.68 25.78 -7.62
N GLU A 27 10.64 26.60 -7.68
CA GLU A 27 9.48 26.56 -6.77
C GLU A 27 8.58 25.33 -6.97
N LYS A 28 8.70 24.61 -8.09
CA LYS A 28 7.96 23.37 -8.37
C LYS A 28 8.74 22.11 -7.97
N ARG A 29 9.57 22.19 -6.96
CA ARG A 29 10.30 21.04 -6.42
C ARG A 29 9.39 20.21 -5.54
N PHE A 30 9.37 18.89 -5.78
CA PHE A 30 8.67 17.92 -4.97
C PHE A 30 9.64 16.80 -4.60
N THR A 31 9.82 16.55 -3.30
CA THR A 31 10.66 15.47 -2.81
C THR A 31 9.82 14.21 -2.72
N ALA A 32 10.06 13.29 -3.65
CA ALA A 32 9.31 12.04 -3.73
C ALA A 32 9.70 11.04 -2.65
N VAL A 33 11.01 10.92 -2.36
CA VAL A 33 11.53 10.02 -1.32
C VAL A 33 12.68 10.68 -0.57
N ARG A 34 12.81 10.38 0.73
CA ARG A 34 13.81 10.96 1.62
C ARG A 34 14.34 9.92 2.61
N ASP A 35 15.63 10.02 2.91
CA ASP A 35 16.33 9.26 3.95
C ASP A 35 16.15 7.74 3.81
N ILE A 36 16.12 7.26 2.56
CA ILE A 36 15.97 5.84 2.29
C ILE A 36 17.28 5.10 2.57
N ASN A 37 17.21 4.19 3.52
CA ASN A 37 18.27 3.27 3.87
C ASN A 37 17.73 1.84 3.75
N LEU A 38 18.35 1.01 2.91
CA LEU A 38 17.87 -0.32 2.60
C LEU A 38 19.02 -1.22 2.13
N GLN A 39 18.98 -2.49 2.50
CA GLN A 39 19.87 -3.50 1.99
C GLN A 39 19.07 -4.71 1.49
N ILE A 40 19.36 -5.19 0.28
CA ILE A 40 18.78 -6.42 -0.29
C ILE A 40 19.89 -7.46 -0.41
N ARG A 41 19.66 -8.66 0.11
CA ARG A 41 20.62 -9.74 0.19
C ARG A 41 20.35 -10.84 -0.83
N SER A 42 21.38 -11.60 -1.17
CA SER A 42 21.21 -12.80 -2.00
C SER A 42 20.35 -13.84 -1.26
N GLY A 43 19.40 -14.43 -1.98
CA GLY A 43 18.42 -15.39 -1.47
C GLY A 43 17.18 -14.74 -0.86
N GLU A 44 17.01 -13.40 -0.97
CA GLU A 44 15.93 -12.67 -0.33
C GLU A 44 14.83 -12.25 -1.33
N PHE A 45 13.58 -12.49 -0.97
CA PHE A 45 12.41 -11.91 -1.60
C PHE A 45 11.89 -10.77 -0.70
N VAL A 46 12.04 -9.53 -1.14
CA VAL A 46 11.62 -8.32 -0.40
C VAL A 46 10.38 -7.74 -1.04
N CYS A 47 9.37 -7.40 -0.25
CA CYS A 47 8.25 -6.58 -0.69
C CYS A 47 8.37 -5.16 -0.15
N LEU A 48 8.15 -4.19 -1.03
CA LEU A 48 8.01 -2.78 -0.70
C LEU A 48 6.53 -2.41 -0.77
N LEU A 49 5.95 -2.13 0.38
CA LEU A 49 4.53 -1.88 0.59
C LEU A 49 4.31 -0.43 1.03
N GLY A 50 3.20 0.18 0.63
CA GLY A 50 2.82 1.53 1.05
C GLY A 50 1.79 2.15 0.13
N PRO A 51 1.16 3.26 0.54
CA PRO A 51 0.09 3.92 -0.20
C PRO A 51 0.53 4.40 -1.58
N SER A 52 -0.44 4.66 -2.45
CA SER A 52 -0.18 5.25 -3.77
C SER A 52 0.53 6.60 -3.64
N GLY A 53 1.52 6.82 -4.49
CA GLY A 53 2.29 8.06 -4.47
C GLY A 53 3.44 8.13 -3.46
N CYS A 54 3.62 7.17 -2.54
CA CYS A 54 4.73 7.19 -1.56
C CYS A 54 6.13 6.96 -2.15
N GLY A 55 6.26 6.81 -3.48
CA GLY A 55 7.56 6.75 -4.15
C GLY A 55 8.12 5.37 -4.45
N LYS A 56 7.34 4.27 -4.31
CA LYS A 56 7.78 2.89 -4.58
C LYS A 56 8.40 2.71 -5.97
N SER A 57 7.67 3.06 -7.03
CA SER A 57 8.17 2.98 -8.41
C SER A 57 9.34 3.94 -8.66
N THR A 58 9.43 5.06 -7.94
CA THR A 58 10.59 5.95 -7.96
C THR A 58 11.83 5.23 -7.45
N LEU A 59 11.70 4.50 -6.33
CA LEU A 59 12.81 3.70 -5.78
C LEU A 59 13.24 2.60 -6.73
N LEU A 60 12.31 1.83 -7.32
CA LEU A 60 12.67 0.81 -8.32
C LEU A 60 13.48 1.40 -9.48
N ARG A 61 13.08 2.59 -9.98
CA ARG A 61 13.82 3.27 -11.06
C ARG A 61 15.20 3.75 -10.61
N ILE A 62 15.36 4.14 -9.35
CA ILE A 62 16.66 4.52 -8.79
C ILE A 62 17.54 3.28 -8.61
N PHE A 63 17.01 2.19 -8.07
CA PHE A 63 17.75 0.95 -7.80
C PHE A 63 18.19 0.25 -9.10
N SER A 64 17.40 0.39 -10.17
CA SER A 64 17.77 -0.11 -11.49
C SER A 64 18.68 0.85 -12.26
N GLY A 65 18.93 2.06 -11.76
CA GLY A 65 19.72 3.09 -12.41
C GLY A 65 19.04 3.82 -13.58
N LEU A 66 17.72 3.64 -13.73
CA LEU A 66 16.91 4.41 -14.70
C LEU A 66 16.76 5.87 -14.25
N ASN A 67 16.69 6.11 -12.94
CA ASN A 67 16.72 7.43 -12.34
C ASN A 67 17.96 7.56 -11.45
N ARG A 68 18.56 8.75 -11.45
CA ARG A 68 19.66 9.06 -10.54
C ARG A 68 19.09 9.68 -9.26
N ALA A 69 19.51 9.20 -8.09
CA ALA A 69 19.21 9.85 -6.82
C ALA A 69 19.70 11.30 -6.80
N THR A 70 18.93 12.19 -6.16
CA THR A 70 19.33 13.61 -5.97
C THR A 70 20.43 13.72 -4.92
N ALA A 71 20.40 12.87 -3.89
CA ALA A 71 21.44 12.71 -2.86
C ALA A 71 21.47 11.25 -2.38
N GLY A 72 22.51 10.89 -1.65
CA GLY A 72 22.74 9.53 -1.18
C GLY A 72 23.36 8.62 -2.24
N ASP A 73 23.57 7.38 -1.88
CA ASP A 73 24.28 6.40 -2.70
C ASP A 73 23.47 5.10 -2.87
N VAL A 74 23.54 4.54 -4.07
CA VAL A 74 23.08 3.19 -4.38
C VAL A 74 24.27 2.38 -4.86
N LEU A 75 24.53 1.27 -4.16
CA LEU A 75 25.65 0.38 -4.42
C LEU A 75 25.13 -0.98 -4.86
N TYR A 76 25.76 -1.55 -5.87
CA TYR A 76 25.59 -2.94 -6.25
C TYR A 76 26.85 -3.71 -5.85
N ARG A 77 26.74 -4.73 -4.98
CA ARG A 77 27.89 -5.47 -4.42
C ARG A 77 28.98 -4.53 -3.87
N ASP A 78 28.54 -3.51 -3.09
CA ASP A 78 29.37 -2.48 -2.49
C ASP A 78 30.09 -1.54 -3.48
N GLU A 79 29.81 -1.66 -4.80
CA GLU A 79 30.34 -0.79 -5.83
C GLU A 79 29.31 0.18 -6.37
N LYS A 80 29.72 1.45 -6.59
CA LYS A 80 28.86 2.43 -7.26
C LYS A 80 28.76 2.11 -8.74
N PHE A 81 27.54 2.15 -9.28
CA PHE A 81 27.32 2.04 -10.72
C PHE A 81 26.80 3.36 -11.30
N VAL A 82 27.04 3.57 -12.59
CA VAL A 82 26.61 4.76 -13.34
C VAL A 82 25.69 4.33 -14.47
N GLY A 83 24.50 4.94 -14.54
CA GLY A 83 23.48 4.56 -15.52
C GLY A 83 22.71 3.31 -15.08
N VAL A 84 22.23 2.56 -16.07
CA VAL A 84 21.42 1.34 -15.81
C VAL A 84 22.29 0.25 -15.19
N ASN A 85 21.79 -0.34 -14.09
CA ASN A 85 22.43 -1.49 -13.48
C ASN A 85 22.33 -2.72 -14.41
N PRO A 86 23.46 -3.24 -14.93
CA PRO A 86 23.42 -4.35 -15.89
C PRO A 86 22.99 -5.68 -15.27
N HIS A 87 22.95 -5.79 -13.96
CA HIS A 87 22.58 -6.99 -13.20
C HIS A 87 21.14 -6.95 -12.70
N ALA A 88 20.39 -5.88 -13.00
CA ALA A 88 19.02 -5.70 -12.58
C ALA A 88 18.07 -5.57 -13.79
N THR A 89 16.84 -6.04 -13.61
CA THR A 89 15.76 -5.87 -14.62
C THR A 89 14.46 -5.56 -13.92
N ILE A 90 13.58 -4.80 -14.61
CA ILE A 90 12.25 -4.44 -14.10
C ILE A 90 11.18 -5.14 -14.94
N VAL A 91 10.21 -5.76 -14.28
CA VAL A 91 8.91 -6.12 -14.83
C VAL A 91 7.93 -5.01 -14.45
N PHE A 92 7.35 -4.36 -15.44
CA PHE A 92 6.47 -3.21 -15.24
C PHE A 92 5.00 -3.62 -15.09
N GLN A 93 4.23 -2.83 -14.38
CA GLN A 93 2.79 -2.98 -14.18
C GLN A 93 2.00 -3.09 -15.49
N THR A 94 2.35 -2.29 -16.50
CA THR A 94 1.67 -2.22 -17.80
C THR A 94 2.25 -3.16 -18.85
N PHE A 95 2.88 -4.27 -18.44
CA PHE A 95 3.55 -5.27 -19.29
C PHE A 95 4.70 -4.71 -20.15
N ALA A 96 4.62 -3.46 -20.60
CA ALA A 96 5.59 -2.74 -21.44
C ALA A 96 6.04 -3.55 -22.67
N LEU A 97 5.15 -4.33 -23.29
CA LEU A 97 5.43 -5.08 -24.48
C LEU A 97 5.41 -4.19 -25.72
N PHE A 98 6.25 -4.51 -26.71
CA PHE A 98 6.20 -3.87 -28.01
C PHE A 98 5.03 -4.46 -28.81
N PRO A 99 3.96 -3.69 -29.10
CA PRO A 99 2.73 -4.25 -29.65
C PRO A 99 2.86 -4.72 -31.10
N TRP A 100 3.93 -4.29 -31.80
CA TRP A 100 4.27 -4.67 -33.18
C TRP A 100 5.24 -5.85 -33.27
N LEU A 101 5.72 -6.39 -32.15
CA LEU A 101 6.57 -7.56 -32.06
C LEU A 101 5.75 -8.76 -31.57
N THR A 102 6.09 -9.94 -32.06
CA THR A 102 5.54 -11.21 -31.55
C THR A 102 6.03 -11.51 -30.14
N VAL A 103 5.47 -12.53 -29.49
CA VAL A 103 5.95 -13.04 -28.18
C VAL A 103 7.44 -13.34 -28.24
N GLN A 104 7.88 -14.13 -29.22
CA GLN A 104 9.29 -14.49 -29.38
C GLN A 104 10.17 -13.26 -29.59
N GLU A 105 9.75 -12.32 -30.44
CA GLU A 105 10.51 -11.10 -30.72
C GLU A 105 10.59 -10.17 -29.49
N ASN A 106 9.53 -10.10 -28.67
CA ASN A 106 9.55 -9.35 -27.41
C ASN A 106 10.56 -9.90 -26.40
N VAL A 107 10.78 -11.22 -26.36
CA VAL A 107 11.82 -11.85 -25.53
C VAL A 107 13.20 -11.70 -26.18
N ASP A 108 13.30 -11.93 -27.50
CA ASP A 108 14.55 -11.87 -28.26
C ASP A 108 15.21 -10.48 -28.20
N ILE A 109 14.44 -9.40 -28.17
CA ILE A 109 14.98 -8.02 -28.18
C ILE A 109 15.88 -7.74 -26.96
N ALA A 110 15.59 -8.34 -25.80
CA ALA A 110 16.42 -8.20 -24.61
C ALA A 110 17.79 -8.89 -24.79
N LEU A 111 17.79 -10.08 -25.38
CA LEU A 111 19.01 -10.81 -25.74
C LEU A 111 19.80 -10.09 -26.83
N LYS A 112 19.10 -9.48 -27.80
CA LYS A 112 19.72 -8.65 -28.84
C LYS A 112 20.47 -7.46 -28.25
N ALA A 113 19.89 -6.80 -27.27
CA ALA A 113 20.53 -5.68 -26.58
C ALA A 113 21.82 -6.09 -25.83
N ARG A 114 21.91 -7.35 -25.41
CA ARG A 114 23.13 -7.96 -24.82
C ARG A 114 24.15 -8.46 -25.84
N GLY A 115 23.89 -8.33 -27.14
CA GLY A 115 24.79 -8.75 -28.19
C GLY A 115 24.80 -10.27 -28.45
N VAL A 116 23.83 -11.02 -27.97
CA VAL A 116 23.72 -12.47 -28.16
C VAL A 116 23.49 -12.77 -29.66
N PRO A 117 24.21 -13.75 -30.28
CA PRO A 117 24.07 -14.09 -31.70
C PRO A 117 22.65 -14.57 -32.06
N PRO A 118 22.15 -14.32 -33.29
CA PRO A 118 20.76 -14.57 -33.67
C PRO A 118 20.27 -16.02 -33.44
N LYS A 119 21.09 -17.01 -33.71
CA LYS A 119 20.73 -18.42 -33.51
C LYS A 119 20.52 -18.74 -32.02
N GLU A 120 21.46 -18.34 -31.20
CA GLU A 120 21.42 -18.53 -29.74
C GLU A 120 20.25 -17.77 -29.10
N ARG A 121 20.00 -16.53 -29.55
CA ARG A 121 18.86 -15.73 -29.07
C ARG A 121 17.54 -16.48 -29.25
N ARG A 122 17.32 -17.02 -30.46
CA ARG A 122 16.09 -17.76 -30.76
C ARG A 122 15.91 -18.96 -29.85
N GLU A 123 16.98 -19.76 -29.69
CA GLU A 123 16.95 -20.95 -28.82
C GLU A 123 16.64 -20.57 -27.35
N ARG A 124 17.30 -19.51 -26.83
CA ARG A 124 17.08 -19.02 -25.46
C ARG A 124 15.69 -18.42 -25.28
N ALA A 125 15.20 -17.64 -26.24
CA ALA A 125 13.87 -17.06 -26.19
C ALA A 125 12.78 -18.14 -26.17
N LEU A 126 12.88 -19.16 -27.02
CA LEU A 126 11.93 -20.28 -27.03
C LEU A 126 11.93 -21.05 -25.71
N LYS A 127 13.10 -21.32 -25.14
CA LYS A 127 13.19 -21.99 -23.83
C LYS A 127 12.54 -21.17 -22.72
N LEU A 128 12.69 -19.84 -22.72
CA LEU A 128 12.07 -18.97 -21.72
C LEU A 128 10.56 -18.90 -21.89
N ILE A 129 10.06 -18.88 -23.13
CA ILE A 129 8.63 -18.90 -23.45
C ILE A 129 8.01 -20.20 -22.93
N ASP A 130 8.67 -21.34 -23.17
CA ASP A 130 8.27 -22.64 -22.62
C ASP A 130 8.27 -22.64 -21.07
N THR A 131 9.34 -22.10 -20.45
CA THR A 131 9.47 -22.00 -18.99
C THR A 131 8.31 -21.25 -18.33
N VAL A 132 7.76 -20.23 -19.01
CA VAL A 132 6.61 -19.45 -18.49
C VAL A 132 5.27 -20.00 -18.99
N GLY A 133 5.25 -21.17 -19.64
CA GLY A 133 4.03 -21.86 -20.12
C GLY A 133 3.32 -21.10 -21.24
N LEU A 134 4.08 -20.60 -22.20
CA LEU A 134 3.56 -19.92 -23.41
C LEU A 134 3.98 -20.62 -24.70
N ASP A 135 4.34 -21.91 -24.64
CA ASP A 135 4.60 -22.73 -25.82
C ASP A 135 3.38 -22.75 -26.74
N GLY A 136 3.61 -22.64 -28.04
CA GLY A 136 2.56 -22.52 -29.07
C GLY A 136 2.07 -21.08 -29.31
N PHE A 137 2.51 -20.09 -28.52
CA PHE A 137 2.16 -18.68 -28.68
C PHE A 137 3.33 -17.82 -29.21
N GLU A 138 4.42 -18.40 -29.63
CA GLU A 138 5.67 -17.70 -30.02
C GLU A 138 5.44 -16.66 -31.12
N SER A 139 4.54 -16.96 -32.05
CA SER A 139 4.21 -16.11 -33.21
C SER A 139 3.04 -15.15 -32.94
N ALA A 140 2.38 -15.26 -31.79
CA ALA A 140 1.26 -14.37 -31.42
C ALA A 140 1.75 -12.95 -31.09
N TYR A 141 0.90 -11.96 -31.38
CA TYR A 141 1.13 -10.58 -31.00
C TYR A 141 0.49 -10.28 -29.63
N PRO A 142 0.96 -9.26 -28.88
CA PRO A 142 0.42 -8.92 -27.57
C PRO A 142 -1.10 -8.72 -27.53
N ARG A 143 -1.71 -8.21 -28.61
CA ARG A 143 -3.18 -8.02 -28.73
C ARG A 143 -3.98 -9.33 -28.75
N GLU A 144 -3.33 -10.44 -29.08
CA GLU A 144 -3.92 -11.79 -29.20
C GLU A 144 -3.86 -12.57 -27.88
N LEU A 145 -3.22 -11.98 -26.84
CA LEU A 145 -2.96 -12.59 -25.55
C LEU A 145 -3.91 -12.04 -24.46
N SER A 146 -4.20 -12.87 -23.48
CA SER A 146 -4.83 -12.45 -22.23
C SER A 146 -3.89 -11.54 -21.41
N GLY A 147 -4.41 -10.86 -20.37
CA GLY A 147 -3.60 -10.06 -19.44
C GLY A 147 -2.48 -10.87 -18.80
N GLY A 148 -2.82 -12.04 -18.24
CA GLY A 148 -1.85 -12.96 -17.64
C GLY A 148 -0.78 -13.43 -18.61
N MET A 149 -1.17 -13.77 -19.86
CA MET A 149 -0.19 -14.15 -20.90
C MET A 149 0.75 -13.00 -21.25
N ARG A 150 0.26 -11.77 -21.38
CA ARG A 150 1.10 -10.58 -21.59
C ARG A 150 2.10 -10.38 -20.47
N GLN A 151 1.69 -10.59 -19.23
CA GLN A 151 2.58 -10.49 -18.07
C GLN A 151 3.66 -11.58 -18.10
N LYS A 152 3.30 -12.82 -18.45
CA LYS A 152 4.26 -13.92 -18.67
C LYS A 152 5.32 -13.59 -19.71
N VAL A 153 4.94 -12.95 -20.82
CA VAL A 153 5.91 -12.45 -21.82
C VAL A 153 6.84 -11.40 -21.20
N GLY A 154 6.31 -10.50 -20.38
CA GLY A 154 7.10 -9.53 -19.63
C GLY A 154 8.13 -10.18 -18.70
N PHE A 155 7.73 -11.24 -17.98
CA PHE A 155 8.62 -12.05 -17.14
C PHE A 155 9.69 -12.76 -18.00
N ALA A 156 9.31 -13.44 -19.07
CA ALA A 156 10.25 -14.12 -19.96
C ALA A 156 11.30 -13.15 -20.52
N ARG A 157 10.87 -11.96 -20.96
CA ARG A 157 11.78 -10.90 -21.44
C ARG A 157 12.71 -10.41 -20.33
N ALA A 158 12.22 -10.23 -19.11
CA ALA A 158 13.04 -9.81 -17.98
C ALA A 158 14.09 -10.87 -17.61
N MET A 159 13.70 -12.15 -17.63
CA MET A 159 14.59 -13.27 -17.33
C MET A 159 15.61 -13.55 -18.45
N ALA A 160 15.34 -13.10 -19.68
CA ALA A 160 16.23 -13.33 -20.83
C ALA A 160 17.64 -12.78 -20.62
N VAL A 161 17.77 -11.70 -19.86
CA VAL A 161 19.07 -11.09 -19.54
C VAL A 161 19.76 -11.69 -18.33
N GLU A 162 19.19 -12.74 -17.73
CA GLU A 162 19.70 -13.46 -16.55
C GLU A 162 20.04 -12.50 -15.39
N PRO A 163 19.05 -11.71 -14.90
CA PRO A 163 19.31 -10.70 -13.88
C PRO A 163 19.60 -11.33 -12.52
N GLU A 164 20.57 -10.78 -11.79
CA GLU A 164 20.79 -11.13 -10.39
C GLU A 164 19.73 -10.49 -9.48
N LEU A 165 19.24 -9.28 -9.84
CA LEU A 165 18.18 -8.57 -9.17
C LEU A 165 16.96 -8.44 -10.10
N LEU A 166 15.82 -8.98 -9.65
CA LEU A 166 14.56 -8.85 -10.37
C LEU A 166 13.65 -7.87 -9.62
N PHE A 167 13.32 -6.77 -10.25
CA PHE A 167 12.39 -5.78 -9.71
C PHE A 167 11.02 -5.97 -10.35
N LEU A 168 9.97 -5.99 -9.52
CA LEU A 168 8.58 -6.19 -9.93
C LEU A 168 7.77 -4.98 -9.49
N ASP A 169 7.27 -4.21 -10.45
CA ASP A 169 6.44 -3.01 -10.18
C ASP A 169 4.97 -3.39 -10.34
N GLU A 170 4.29 -3.71 -9.24
CA GLU A 170 2.89 -4.14 -9.17
C GLU A 170 2.51 -5.22 -10.20
N PRO A 171 3.21 -6.37 -10.23
CA PRO A 171 3.18 -7.30 -11.36
C PRO A 171 1.83 -8.00 -11.55
N PHE A 172 0.92 -7.94 -10.59
CA PHE A 172 -0.35 -8.65 -10.61
C PHE A 172 -1.57 -7.72 -10.67
N SER A 173 -1.40 -6.41 -10.47
CA SER A 173 -2.49 -5.43 -10.33
C SER A 173 -3.38 -5.27 -11.58
N ALA A 174 -2.84 -5.55 -12.78
CA ALA A 174 -3.57 -5.46 -14.05
C ALA A 174 -4.22 -6.79 -14.48
N LEU A 175 -4.27 -7.78 -13.59
CA LEU A 175 -4.78 -9.13 -13.88
C LEU A 175 -6.07 -9.41 -13.12
N ASP A 176 -6.93 -10.24 -13.71
CA ASP A 176 -8.03 -10.84 -12.98
C ASP A 176 -7.53 -11.77 -11.85
N VAL A 177 -8.37 -12.01 -10.85
CA VAL A 177 -8.02 -12.75 -9.63
C VAL A 177 -7.42 -14.13 -9.91
N LEU A 178 -7.99 -14.89 -10.84
CA LEU A 178 -7.52 -16.25 -11.15
C LEU A 178 -6.18 -16.23 -11.88
N SER A 179 -6.01 -15.32 -12.83
CA SER A 179 -4.74 -15.11 -13.54
C SER A 179 -3.63 -14.64 -12.61
N ALA A 180 -3.95 -13.72 -11.68
CA ALA A 180 -3.02 -13.25 -10.68
C ALA A 180 -2.57 -14.38 -9.73
N GLU A 181 -3.51 -15.20 -9.24
CA GLU A 181 -3.21 -16.33 -8.36
C GLU A 181 -2.32 -17.38 -9.05
N ALA A 182 -2.66 -17.75 -10.29
CA ALA A 182 -1.87 -18.69 -11.08
C ALA A 182 -0.44 -18.16 -11.29
N LEU A 183 -0.29 -16.89 -11.70
CA LEU A 183 1.01 -16.29 -11.96
C LEU A 183 1.87 -16.12 -10.70
N ARG A 184 1.24 -15.80 -9.53
CA ARG A 184 1.93 -15.80 -8.24
C ARG A 184 2.47 -17.18 -7.89
N GLY A 185 1.66 -18.21 -8.06
CA GLY A 185 2.07 -19.60 -7.82
C GLY A 185 3.26 -20.00 -8.70
N GLU A 186 3.20 -19.72 -10.01
CA GLU A 186 4.27 -19.99 -10.95
C GLU A 186 5.57 -19.24 -10.60
N LEU A 187 5.49 -17.93 -10.26
CA LEU A 187 6.65 -17.16 -9.87
C LEU A 187 7.29 -17.71 -8.59
N MET A 188 6.49 -18.08 -7.59
CA MET A 188 6.98 -18.67 -6.36
C MET A 188 7.61 -20.05 -6.60
N GLU A 189 7.05 -20.86 -7.49
CA GLU A 189 7.63 -22.15 -7.88
C GLU A 189 9.00 -21.95 -8.54
N LEU A 190 9.12 -21.03 -9.49
CA LEU A 190 10.39 -20.70 -10.16
C LEU A 190 11.43 -20.19 -9.17
N TRP A 191 11.02 -19.35 -8.21
CA TRP A 191 11.90 -18.78 -7.21
C TRP A 191 12.37 -19.81 -6.17
N LEU A 192 11.46 -20.52 -5.53
CA LEU A 192 11.76 -21.46 -4.45
C LEU A 192 12.57 -22.68 -4.93
N ASN A 193 12.30 -23.15 -6.15
CA ASN A 193 13.03 -24.26 -6.78
C ASN A 193 14.32 -23.81 -7.49
N LYS A 194 14.68 -22.50 -7.43
CA LYS A 194 15.87 -21.93 -8.08
C LYS A 194 15.94 -22.22 -9.58
N LEU A 195 14.77 -22.19 -10.24
CA LEU A 195 14.67 -22.43 -11.70
C LEU A 195 14.99 -21.19 -12.52
N ILE A 196 15.15 -20.04 -11.87
CA ILE A 196 15.58 -18.78 -12.48
C ILE A 196 16.96 -18.35 -11.94
N PRO A 197 17.77 -17.65 -12.73
CA PRO A 197 19.12 -17.24 -12.32
C PRO A 197 19.15 -16.08 -11.32
N THR A 198 17.98 -15.53 -10.98
CA THR A 198 17.79 -14.40 -10.07
C THR A 198 18.25 -14.75 -8.67
N GLN A 199 19.01 -13.86 -8.06
CA GLN A 199 19.54 -14.04 -6.70
C GLN A 199 18.72 -13.29 -5.63
N ALA A 200 18.00 -12.20 -6.01
CA ALA A 200 17.07 -11.53 -5.14
C ALA A 200 15.92 -10.90 -5.95
N ILE A 201 14.76 -10.80 -5.29
CA ILE A 201 13.57 -10.17 -5.86
C ILE A 201 13.17 -9.00 -4.96
N LEU A 202 12.88 -7.84 -5.55
CA LEU A 202 12.20 -6.74 -4.90
C LEU A 202 10.87 -6.49 -5.63
N MET A 203 9.77 -6.76 -4.96
CA MET A 203 8.43 -6.53 -5.46
C MET A 203 7.81 -5.31 -4.80
N VAL A 204 7.25 -4.43 -5.61
CA VAL A 204 6.35 -3.37 -5.15
C VAL A 204 4.93 -3.88 -5.28
N THR A 205 4.15 -3.73 -4.23
CA THR A 205 2.72 -4.00 -4.23
C THR A 205 2.02 -3.08 -3.22
N HIS A 206 0.73 -2.90 -3.38
CA HIS A 206 -0.14 -2.30 -2.38
C HIS A 206 -0.99 -3.36 -1.64
N ASN A 207 -0.89 -4.64 -2.08
CA ASN A 207 -1.64 -5.75 -1.50
C ASN A 207 -0.84 -6.40 -0.37
N ILE A 208 -1.37 -6.30 0.85
CA ILE A 208 -0.73 -6.83 2.07
C ILE A 208 -0.63 -8.35 2.04
N GLU A 209 -1.68 -9.05 1.60
CA GLU A 209 -1.66 -10.51 1.53
C GLU A 209 -0.62 -11.02 0.53
N GLU A 210 -0.45 -10.35 -0.63
CA GLU A 210 0.61 -10.69 -1.58
C GLU A 210 1.99 -10.57 -0.93
N ALA A 211 2.22 -9.47 -0.20
CA ALA A 211 3.48 -9.26 0.50
C ALA A 211 3.74 -10.36 1.54
N VAL A 212 2.73 -10.69 2.36
CA VAL A 212 2.85 -11.76 3.37
C VAL A 212 2.98 -13.14 2.72
N LEU A 213 2.32 -13.38 1.58
CA LEU A 213 2.37 -14.67 0.87
C LEU A 213 3.76 -14.94 0.28
N MET A 214 4.39 -13.91 -0.29
CA MET A 214 5.56 -14.06 -1.19
C MET A 214 6.88 -13.61 -0.57
N ALA A 215 6.89 -12.62 0.33
CA ALA A 215 8.13 -12.01 0.79
C ALA A 215 8.76 -12.73 1.99
N ASP A 216 10.08 -12.66 2.10
CA ASP A 216 10.82 -13.01 3.31
C ASP A 216 10.90 -11.81 4.29
N ARG A 217 10.78 -10.59 3.74
CA ARG A 217 10.77 -9.32 4.47
C ARG A 217 9.90 -8.30 3.76
N ILE A 218 9.08 -7.60 4.54
CA ILE A 218 8.21 -6.53 4.08
C ILE A 218 8.74 -5.21 4.60
N ILE A 219 8.92 -4.26 3.68
CA ILE A 219 9.34 -2.89 3.97
C ILE A 219 8.12 -2.01 3.75
N VAL A 220 7.71 -1.32 4.79
CA VAL A 220 6.57 -0.40 4.75
C VAL A 220 7.06 1.00 4.53
N MET A 221 6.47 1.68 3.56
CA MET A 221 6.71 3.09 3.26
C MET A 221 5.51 3.95 3.63
N ASP A 222 5.80 5.15 4.09
CA ASP A 222 4.85 6.24 4.27
C ASP A 222 5.07 7.30 3.19
N LYS A 223 4.14 8.25 3.03
CA LYS A 223 4.18 9.32 2.01
C LYS A 223 4.53 10.70 2.62
N ASP A 224 4.78 11.68 1.76
CA ASP A 224 4.92 13.13 2.02
C ASP A 224 6.07 13.57 2.95
N PRO A 225 7.33 13.30 2.63
CA PRO A 225 7.90 12.55 1.51
C PRO A 225 8.00 11.06 1.82
N GLY A 226 8.03 10.22 0.77
CA GLY A 226 8.20 8.77 0.92
C GLY A 226 9.41 8.40 1.75
N ARG A 227 9.22 7.60 2.81
CA ARG A 227 10.26 7.11 3.73
C ARG A 227 9.91 5.71 4.23
N ILE A 228 10.90 4.96 4.64
CA ILE A 228 10.70 3.66 5.27
C ILE A 228 10.28 3.91 6.73
N VAL A 229 9.15 3.34 7.13
CA VAL A 229 8.60 3.47 8.49
C VAL A 229 8.64 2.17 9.28
N ALA A 230 8.68 1.02 8.59
CA ALA A 230 8.82 -0.26 9.25
C ALA A 230 9.51 -1.30 8.35
N GLU A 231 10.20 -2.26 8.97
CA GLU A 231 10.69 -3.48 8.34
C GLU A 231 10.16 -4.68 9.12
N ILE A 232 9.44 -5.56 8.45
CA ILE A 232 8.74 -6.68 9.08
C ILE A 232 9.28 -7.98 8.48
N PRO A 233 10.00 -8.81 9.25
CA PRO A 233 10.41 -10.13 8.79
C PRO A 233 9.21 -11.08 8.73
N VAL A 234 9.12 -11.86 7.64
CA VAL A 234 8.11 -12.89 7.45
C VAL A 234 8.71 -14.25 7.81
N THR A 235 8.45 -14.72 9.02
CA THR A 235 9.01 -15.97 9.55
C THR A 235 8.18 -17.21 9.19
N LEU A 236 7.12 -17.03 8.39
CA LEU A 236 6.25 -18.13 7.97
C LEU A 236 6.95 -19.00 6.92
N ARG A 237 6.81 -20.31 7.07
CA ARG A 237 7.39 -21.29 6.14
C ARG A 237 6.56 -21.41 4.86
N TYR A 238 7.19 -21.67 3.75
CA TYR A 238 6.50 -22.03 2.50
C TYR A 238 6.07 -23.51 2.47
N PRO A 239 4.94 -23.87 1.81
CA PRO A 239 3.94 -22.95 1.27
C PRO A 239 3.10 -22.30 2.38
N ARG A 240 2.82 -21.01 2.23
CA ARG A 240 2.00 -20.24 3.17
C ARG A 240 0.53 -20.37 2.82
N GLN A 241 -0.31 -20.52 3.81
CA GLN A 241 -1.76 -20.64 3.64
C GLN A 241 -2.47 -19.46 4.26
N ARG A 242 -3.31 -18.78 3.48
CA ARG A 242 -4.06 -17.59 3.94
C ARG A 242 -4.95 -17.86 5.15
N LYS A 243 -5.43 -19.11 5.30
CA LYS A 243 -6.31 -19.52 6.42
C LYS A 243 -5.58 -19.80 7.73
N ASP A 244 -4.26 -19.81 7.73
CA ASP A 244 -3.48 -20.05 8.94
C ASP A 244 -3.54 -18.84 9.86
N THR A 245 -3.82 -19.04 11.14
CA THR A 245 -3.88 -17.96 12.15
C THR A 245 -2.59 -17.15 12.21
N ALA A 246 -1.42 -17.80 12.01
CA ALA A 246 -0.14 -17.10 11.98
C ALA A 246 0.01 -16.19 10.75
N PHE A 247 -0.58 -16.57 9.61
CA PHE A 247 -0.64 -15.74 8.40
C PHE A 247 -1.52 -14.52 8.67
N GLN A 248 -2.73 -14.72 9.17
CA GLN A 248 -3.66 -13.63 9.49
C GLN A 248 -3.07 -12.65 10.51
N SER A 249 -2.49 -13.15 11.61
CA SER A 249 -1.82 -12.27 12.59
C SER A 249 -0.68 -11.44 12.00
N LEU A 250 0.01 -11.95 10.97
CA LEU A 250 1.05 -11.20 10.30
C LEU A 250 0.46 -10.16 9.34
N VAL A 251 -0.62 -10.48 8.64
CA VAL A 251 -1.40 -9.53 7.82
C VAL A 251 -1.87 -8.37 8.69
N ASP A 252 -2.48 -8.64 9.85
CA ASP A 252 -2.94 -7.61 10.79
C ASP A 252 -1.79 -6.70 11.26
N ARG A 253 -0.62 -7.30 11.56
CA ARG A 253 0.57 -6.55 11.97
C ARG A 253 1.10 -5.67 10.85
N VAL A 254 1.14 -6.16 9.62
CA VAL A 254 1.54 -5.38 8.45
C VAL A 254 0.54 -4.26 8.19
N TYR A 255 -0.76 -4.56 8.30
CA TYR A 255 -1.83 -3.58 8.18
C TYR A 255 -1.67 -2.44 9.22
N ALA A 256 -1.43 -2.80 10.50
CA ALA A 256 -1.17 -1.80 11.55
C ALA A 256 0.03 -0.90 11.23
N ALA A 257 1.10 -1.46 10.65
CA ALA A 257 2.27 -0.69 10.26
C ALA A 257 1.98 0.26 9.07
N VAL A 258 1.20 -0.18 8.07
CA VAL A 258 0.78 0.66 6.93
C VAL A 258 -0.15 1.78 7.38
N ALA A 259 -1.07 1.48 8.33
CA ALA A 259 -2.01 2.46 8.91
C ALA A 259 -1.34 3.40 9.93
N GLY A 260 -0.02 3.34 10.11
CA GLY A 260 0.68 4.19 11.09
C GLY A 260 0.45 3.81 12.56
N LYS A 261 -0.19 2.66 12.82
CA LYS A 261 -0.46 2.12 14.17
C LYS A 261 0.68 1.20 14.62
N THR A 262 1.89 1.72 14.74
CA THR A 262 3.02 0.92 15.25
C THR A 262 2.87 0.76 16.77
N GLU A 263 2.64 -0.45 17.24
CA GLU A 263 2.83 -0.79 18.66
C GLU A 263 4.33 -0.67 18.97
N VAL A 264 4.70 0.42 19.60
CA VAL A 264 6.01 0.54 20.25
C VAL A 264 5.95 -0.29 21.53
N GLU A 265 6.61 -1.45 21.57
CA GLU A 265 6.97 -2.10 22.82
C GLU A 265 7.90 -1.17 23.62
N GLY A 266 7.35 -0.35 24.48
CA GLY A 266 8.04 0.56 25.38
C GLY A 266 7.40 0.51 26.74
N LYS A 267 8.20 0.12 27.75
CA LYS A 267 7.87 -0.03 29.16
C LYS A 267 7.03 1.12 29.73
N PRO A 268 6.12 0.87 30.68
CA PRO A 268 5.27 1.89 31.29
C PRO A 268 6.10 2.82 32.19
N GLY A 269 6.20 4.08 31.77
CA GLY A 269 6.68 5.20 32.57
C GLY A 269 5.50 5.97 33.14
N GLN A 270 5.43 6.03 34.46
CA GLN A 270 4.41 6.74 35.22
C GLN A 270 4.45 8.24 34.97
N GLY A 271 3.29 8.84 34.66
CA GLY A 271 3.07 10.29 34.77
C GLY A 271 2.48 10.98 33.54
N ALA A 272 1.25 10.67 33.13
CA ALA A 272 0.43 11.52 32.25
C ALA A 272 -1.03 11.02 32.19
N GLU A 273 -1.70 10.87 33.32
CA GLU A 273 -3.07 10.31 33.34
C GLU A 273 -4.19 11.31 32.99
N ALA A 274 -3.91 12.57 32.72
CA ALA A 274 -4.95 13.58 32.47
C ALA A 274 -5.04 14.09 31.00
N GLN A 275 -4.12 13.75 30.13
CA GLN A 275 -4.10 14.18 28.71
C GLN A 275 -4.28 13.05 27.69
N ALA A 276 -4.26 11.80 28.11
CA ALA A 276 -4.36 10.63 27.23
C ALA A 276 -5.77 10.42 26.60
N GLY A 277 -6.79 11.17 27.03
CA GLY A 277 -8.17 10.98 26.57
C GLY A 277 -8.51 11.62 25.21
N LEU A 278 -7.73 12.61 24.76
CA LEU A 278 -8.03 13.36 23.51
C LEU A 278 -7.29 12.81 22.28
N ALA A 279 -6.34 11.92 22.43
CA ALA A 279 -5.44 11.46 21.38
C ALA A 279 -5.96 10.28 20.53
N GLN A 280 -7.28 10.08 20.42
CA GLN A 280 -7.84 9.12 19.48
C GLN A 280 -7.96 9.80 18.10
N PRO A 281 -7.16 9.40 17.08
CA PRO A 281 -7.21 10.04 15.78
C PRO A 281 -8.53 9.74 15.07
N LEU A 282 -9.04 10.76 14.38
CA LEU A 282 -10.21 10.65 13.51
C LEU A 282 -9.72 10.33 12.09
N PRO A 283 -10.26 9.30 11.44
CA PRO A 283 -9.92 9.03 10.05
C PRO A 283 -10.41 10.17 9.15
N HIS A 284 -9.58 10.58 8.18
CA HIS A 284 -9.90 11.66 7.26
C HIS A 284 -10.95 11.21 6.22
N ALA A 285 -12.18 11.01 6.69
CA ALA A 285 -13.31 10.52 5.91
C ALA A 285 -14.50 11.46 5.95
N ARG A 286 -15.22 11.55 4.85
CA ARG A 286 -16.52 12.24 4.82
C ARG A 286 -17.63 11.29 5.26
N LEU A 287 -18.45 11.68 6.24
CA LEU A 287 -19.56 10.85 6.71
C LEU A 287 -20.62 10.55 5.65
N ASN A 288 -20.73 11.39 4.61
CA ASN A 288 -21.56 11.07 3.44
C ASN A 288 -21.02 9.86 2.66
N ALA A 289 -19.71 9.73 2.53
CA ALA A 289 -19.10 8.57 1.86
C ALA A 289 -19.31 7.29 2.69
N LEU A 290 -19.23 7.41 4.03
CA LEU A 290 -19.57 6.30 4.93
C LEU A 290 -21.03 5.85 4.76
N ALA A 291 -21.97 6.77 4.64
CA ALA A 291 -23.37 6.43 4.41
C ALA A 291 -23.55 5.60 3.12
N GLY A 292 -22.94 6.06 2.02
CA GLY A 292 -22.97 5.34 0.74
C GLY A 292 -22.32 3.97 0.80
N LEU A 293 -21.19 3.85 1.52
CA LEU A 293 -20.50 2.56 1.73
C LEU A 293 -21.38 1.56 2.48
N LEU A 294 -22.01 2.00 3.61
CA LEU A 294 -22.87 1.13 4.41
C LEU A 294 -24.13 0.69 3.64
N GLU A 295 -24.70 1.58 2.83
CA GLU A 295 -25.82 1.24 1.91
C GLU A 295 -25.40 0.17 0.91
N LYS A 296 -24.28 0.37 0.22
CA LYS A 296 -23.75 -0.56 -0.78
C LYS A 296 -23.50 -1.96 -0.17
N VAL A 297 -22.83 -2.04 0.98
CA VAL A 297 -22.59 -3.32 1.69
C VAL A 297 -23.91 -3.95 2.15
N SER A 298 -24.89 -3.17 2.57
CA SER A 298 -26.21 -3.68 2.93
C SER A 298 -26.94 -4.29 1.76
N GLU A 299 -26.88 -3.68 0.55
CA GLU A 299 -27.44 -4.24 -0.68
C GLU A 299 -26.80 -5.56 -1.09
N GLU A 300 -25.53 -5.78 -0.74
CA GLU A 300 -24.78 -7.02 -0.99
C GLU A 300 -24.98 -8.09 0.08
N GLY A 301 -25.91 -7.88 1.01
CA GLY A 301 -26.24 -8.85 2.05
C GLY A 301 -25.53 -8.65 3.38
N GLY A 302 -24.91 -7.50 3.59
CA GLY A 302 -24.30 -7.07 4.86
C GLY A 302 -22.82 -7.44 5.01
N GLN A 303 -22.20 -7.98 3.97
CA GLN A 303 -20.76 -8.27 3.89
C GLN A 303 -20.28 -8.11 2.46
N SER A 304 -19.09 -7.52 2.27
CA SER A 304 -18.45 -7.41 0.96
C SER A 304 -16.93 -7.31 1.11
N ASP A 305 -16.20 -7.85 0.15
CA ASP A 305 -14.76 -7.74 0.05
C ASP A 305 -14.34 -6.30 -0.26
N LEU A 306 -13.31 -5.78 0.43
CA LEU A 306 -12.87 -4.40 0.32
C LEU A 306 -12.37 -4.04 -1.08
N TYR A 307 -11.71 -4.97 -1.76
CA TYR A 307 -11.23 -4.72 -3.12
C TYR A 307 -12.39 -4.64 -4.11
N ARG A 308 -13.37 -5.54 -3.96
CA ARG A 308 -14.58 -5.51 -4.77
C ARG A 308 -15.35 -4.21 -4.54
N LEU A 309 -15.43 -3.74 -3.28
CA LEU A 309 -16.05 -2.45 -2.95
C LEU A 309 -15.31 -1.27 -3.59
N SER A 310 -13.98 -1.28 -3.61
CA SER A 310 -13.19 -0.23 -4.26
C SER A 310 -13.44 -0.20 -5.77
N ASP A 311 -13.51 -1.36 -6.42
CA ASP A 311 -13.82 -1.48 -7.84
C ASP A 311 -15.25 -1.01 -8.15
N ASP A 312 -16.24 -1.47 -7.38
CA ASP A 312 -17.66 -1.13 -7.57
C ASP A 312 -17.97 0.34 -7.32
N LEU A 313 -17.26 0.97 -6.37
CA LEU A 313 -17.40 2.40 -6.06
C LEU A 313 -16.50 3.29 -6.92
N VAL A 314 -15.67 2.70 -7.79
CA VAL A 314 -14.68 3.41 -8.61
C VAL A 314 -13.79 4.32 -7.76
N MET A 315 -13.39 3.81 -6.60
CA MET A 315 -12.50 4.48 -5.64
C MET A 315 -11.18 3.72 -5.56
N GLU A 316 -10.07 4.44 -5.37
CA GLU A 316 -8.84 3.77 -4.97
C GLU A 316 -8.97 3.24 -3.54
N LEU A 317 -8.31 2.12 -3.23
CA LEU A 317 -8.39 1.52 -1.91
C LEU A 317 -7.94 2.50 -0.80
N ASP A 318 -6.94 3.32 -1.10
CA ASP A 318 -6.42 4.35 -0.19
C ASP A 318 -7.47 5.43 0.15
N ASP A 319 -8.42 5.70 -0.76
CA ASP A 319 -9.54 6.61 -0.52
C ASP A 319 -10.69 5.92 0.22
N LEU A 320 -10.82 4.60 0.05
CA LEU A 320 -11.85 3.79 0.71
C LEU A 320 -11.49 3.49 2.16
N LEU A 321 -10.22 3.21 2.47
CA LEU A 321 -9.77 2.82 3.81
C LEU A 321 -10.14 3.81 4.92
N PRO A 322 -9.97 5.15 4.78
CA PRO A 322 -10.42 6.09 5.80
C PRO A 322 -11.93 6.05 6.05
N VAL A 323 -12.73 5.73 5.01
CA VAL A 323 -14.19 5.60 5.13
C VAL A 323 -14.55 4.32 5.90
N VAL A 324 -13.83 3.24 5.63
CA VAL A 324 -13.96 1.96 6.36
C VAL A 324 -13.58 2.14 7.82
N GLU A 325 -12.45 2.78 8.11
CA GLU A 325 -12.01 3.10 9.48
C GLU A 325 -13.03 3.94 10.23
N ALA A 326 -13.67 4.91 9.56
CA ALA A 326 -14.76 5.68 10.16
C ALA A 326 -15.97 4.77 10.50
N GLY A 327 -16.28 3.79 9.66
CA GLY A 327 -17.31 2.78 9.91
C GLY A 327 -17.02 1.93 11.13
N GLU A 328 -15.78 1.47 11.30
CA GLU A 328 -15.33 0.71 12.46
C GLU A 328 -15.33 1.57 13.73
N LEU A 329 -14.75 2.77 13.67
CA LEU A 329 -14.66 3.71 14.78
C LEU A 329 -16.05 4.07 15.33
N LEU A 330 -17.03 4.27 14.46
CA LEU A 330 -18.41 4.55 14.81
C LEU A 330 -19.21 3.28 15.16
N GLY A 331 -18.64 2.09 14.95
CA GLY A 331 -19.25 0.80 15.29
C GLY A 331 -20.34 0.36 14.31
N PHE A 332 -20.36 0.88 13.09
CA PHE A 332 -21.30 0.46 12.05
C PHE A 332 -20.83 -0.74 11.26
N ALA A 333 -19.53 -0.94 11.19
CA ALA A 333 -18.91 -2.03 10.45
C ALA A 333 -17.75 -2.65 11.24
N LEU A 334 -17.29 -3.80 10.80
CA LEU A 334 -16.08 -4.49 11.25
C LEU A 334 -15.37 -5.01 10.01
N VAL A 335 -14.06 -4.90 10.00
CA VAL A 335 -13.23 -5.54 8.98
C VAL A 335 -12.74 -6.87 9.53
N ASP A 336 -13.01 -7.95 8.80
CA ASP A 336 -12.61 -9.30 9.15
C ASP A 336 -12.13 -10.02 7.88
N GLU A 337 -10.89 -10.45 7.87
CA GLU A 337 -10.25 -11.17 6.74
C GLU A 337 -10.32 -10.44 5.38
N GLY A 338 -10.31 -9.08 5.38
CA GLY A 338 -10.41 -8.28 4.14
C GLY A 338 -11.85 -8.01 3.69
N ASP A 339 -12.82 -8.56 4.39
CA ASP A 339 -14.24 -8.30 4.19
C ASP A 339 -14.76 -7.23 5.16
N LEU A 340 -15.49 -6.27 4.65
CA LEU A 340 -16.27 -5.33 5.45
C LEU A 340 -17.62 -5.95 5.80
N ARG A 341 -17.89 -6.14 7.10
CA ARG A 341 -19.16 -6.67 7.61
C ARG A 341 -19.91 -5.61 8.37
N LEU A 342 -21.19 -5.44 8.07
CA LEU A 342 -22.05 -4.56 8.85
C LEU A 342 -22.35 -5.16 10.21
N THR A 343 -22.21 -4.35 11.26
CA THR A 343 -22.76 -4.69 12.58
C THR A 343 -24.29 -4.61 12.55
N PRO A 344 -25.01 -5.15 13.56
CA PRO A 344 -26.45 -4.92 13.68
C PRO A 344 -26.82 -3.42 13.67
N LEU A 345 -25.96 -2.57 14.23
CA LEU A 345 -26.11 -1.11 14.18
C LEU A 345 -25.94 -0.56 12.77
N GLY A 346 -24.93 -1.04 12.02
CA GLY A 346 -24.69 -0.66 10.63
C GLY A 346 -25.82 -1.08 9.70
N GLN A 347 -26.35 -2.28 9.88
CA GLN A 347 -27.54 -2.74 9.15
C GLN A 347 -28.77 -1.87 9.45
N GLY A 348 -28.97 -1.54 10.74
CA GLY A 348 -30.03 -0.62 11.16
C GLY A 348 -29.87 0.77 10.53
N TYR A 349 -28.64 1.27 10.46
CA TYR A 349 -28.32 2.55 9.83
C TYR A 349 -28.60 2.54 8.32
N ALA A 350 -28.16 1.53 7.59
CA ALA A 350 -28.37 1.40 6.16
C ALA A 350 -29.85 1.35 5.76
N GLY A 351 -30.70 0.72 6.58
CA GLY A 351 -32.13 0.65 6.38
C GLY A 351 -32.95 1.83 6.96
N ALA A 352 -32.31 2.77 7.67
CA ALA A 352 -32.99 3.84 8.37
C ALA A 352 -33.38 5.01 7.44
N SER A 353 -34.41 5.79 7.86
CA SER A 353 -34.74 7.07 7.22
C SER A 353 -33.61 8.10 7.42
N ILE A 354 -33.57 9.14 6.59
CA ILE A 354 -32.54 10.20 6.65
C ILE A 354 -32.46 10.80 8.07
N LEU A 355 -33.59 11.07 8.71
CA LEU A 355 -33.63 11.63 10.06
C LEU A 355 -33.07 10.66 11.09
N ALA A 356 -33.46 9.38 11.05
CA ALA A 356 -32.95 8.36 11.96
C ALA A 356 -31.44 8.11 11.79
N ARG A 357 -30.92 8.20 10.56
CA ARG A 357 -29.46 8.13 10.28
C ARG A 357 -28.71 9.28 10.93
N LYS A 358 -29.24 10.51 10.86
CA LYS A 358 -28.63 11.67 11.53
C LYS A 358 -28.56 11.48 13.03
N GLU A 359 -29.64 11.01 13.66
CA GLU A 359 -29.69 10.73 15.11
C GLU A 359 -28.66 9.64 15.50
N LEU A 360 -28.58 8.56 14.71
CA LEU A 360 -27.63 7.48 14.94
C LEU A 360 -26.18 7.98 14.83
N ILE A 361 -25.85 8.74 13.78
CA ILE A 361 -24.51 9.33 13.60
C ILE A 361 -24.20 10.28 14.76
N ALA A 362 -25.10 11.21 15.10
CA ALA A 362 -24.90 12.17 16.19
C ALA A 362 -24.57 11.46 17.52
N GLY A 363 -25.35 10.41 17.86
CA GLY A 363 -25.13 9.64 19.08
C GLY A 363 -23.81 8.84 19.08
N ARG A 364 -23.26 8.50 17.92
CA ARG A 364 -21.97 7.80 17.80
C ARG A 364 -20.79 8.75 17.77
N VAL A 365 -20.89 9.82 16.99
CA VAL A 365 -19.86 10.85 16.85
C VAL A 365 -19.61 11.57 18.20
N LEU A 366 -20.66 11.83 18.98
CA LEU A 366 -20.55 12.44 20.31
C LEU A 366 -19.82 11.55 21.35
N ARG A 367 -19.62 10.27 21.08
CA ARG A 367 -18.83 9.39 21.97
C ARG A 367 -17.32 9.48 21.71
N LEU A 368 -16.91 10.13 20.64
CA LEU A 368 -15.50 10.30 20.30
C LEU A 368 -14.88 11.40 21.18
N PRO A 369 -13.78 11.13 21.88
CA PRO A 369 -13.24 12.02 22.90
C PRO A 369 -13.01 13.46 22.42
N THR A 370 -12.44 13.63 21.21
CA THR A 370 -12.18 14.95 20.63
C THR A 370 -13.47 15.73 20.37
N ILE A 371 -14.49 15.08 19.81
CA ILE A 371 -15.77 15.72 19.46
C ILE A 371 -16.60 15.99 20.72
N ALA A 372 -16.63 15.04 21.64
CA ALA A 372 -17.28 15.23 22.95
C ALA A 372 -16.69 16.44 23.70
N TRP A 373 -15.35 16.53 23.75
CA TRP A 373 -14.65 17.64 24.38
C TRP A 373 -14.95 18.99 23.70
N ILE A 374 -14.96 19.07 22.38
CA ILE A 374 -15.35 20.30 21.65
C ILE A 374 -16.79 20.70 22.02
N TYR A 375 -17.71 19.74 21.96
CA TYR A 375 -19.12 19.96 22.24
C TYR A 375 -19.36 20.42 23.70
N GLU A 376 -18.75 19.75 24.70
CA GLU A 376 -18.82 20.09 26.10
C GLU A 376 -18.20 21.47 26.38
N THR A 377 -17.07 21.80 25.74
CA THR A 377 -16.43 23.10 25.90
C THR A 377 -17.33 24.23 25.40
N LEU A 378 -17.99 24.04 24.25
CA LEU A 378 -18.95 25.00 23.71
C LEU A 378 -20.21 25.13 24.57
N GLN A 379 -20.63 24.06 25.27
CA GLN A 379 -21.79 24.12 26.17
C GLN A 379 -21.55 24.96 27.45
N VAL A 380 -20.31 24.99 27.92
CA VAL A 380 -19.94 25.70 29.16
C VAL A 380 -19.67 27.17 28.92
N ASP A 381 -19.36 27.56 27.68
CA ASP A 381 -19.13 28.97 27.31
C ASP A 381 -20.42 29.77 27.29
N ASP A 382 -20.40 30.98 27.89
CA ASP A 382 -21.57 31.83 28.02
C ASP A 382 -22.16 32.28 26.67
N ASP A 383 -21.30 32.54 25.68
CA ASP A 383 -21.67 32.95 24.33
C ASP A 383 -21.88 31.75 23.38
N ARG A 384 -21.52 30.54 23.83
CA ARG A 384 -21.53 29.30 23.04
C ARG A 384 -20.77 29.43 21.71
N ARG A 385 -19.75 30.27 21.71
CA ARG A 385 -18.89 30.56 20.56
C ARG A 385 -17.44 30.63 21.02
N ILE A 386 -16.57 29.83 20.37
CA ILE A 386 -15.16 29.78 20.75
C ILE A 386 -14.32 29.75 19.47
N ALA A 387 -13.22 30.55 19.45
CA ALA A 387 -12.29 30.63 18.34
C ALA A 387 -11.65 29.27 18.05
N ARG A 388 -11.47 28.95 16.77
CA ARG A 388 -10.82 27.70 16.29
C ARG A 388 -9.44 27.49 16.91
N ASP A 389 -8.67 28.56 17.06
CA ASP A 389 -7.31 28.51 17.59
C ASP A 389 -7.26 27.97 19.04
N TYR A 390 -8.28 28.23 19.84
CA TYR A 390 -8.39 27.67 21.19
C TYR A 390 -8.40 26.15 21.22
N PHE A 391 -9.08 25.53 20.24
CA PHE A 391 -9.14 24.07 20.11
C PHE A 391 -7.84 23.54 19.48
N LEU A 392 -7.27 24.26 18.50
CA LEU A 392 -6.05 23.86 17.82
C LEU A 392 -4.87 23.76 18.79
N GLU A 393 -4.61 24.81 19.59
CA GLU A 393 -3.52 24.83 20.58
C GLU A 393 -3.57 23.63 21.56
N ARG A 394 -4.77 23.17 21.90
CA ARG A 394 -4.91 22.02 22.79
C ARG A 394 -4.74 20.68 22.08
N LEU A 395 -5.15 20.58 20.83
CA LEU A 395 -4.96 19.37 20.03
C LEU A 395 -3.49 19.19 19.61
N GLU A 396 -2.73 20.27 19.45
CA GLU A 396 -1.29 20.23 19.17
C GLU A 396 -0.52 19.45 20.24
N ALA A 397 -0.94 19.53 21.50
CA ALA A 397 -0.33 18.78 22.58
C ALA A 397 -0.49 17.24 22.46
N GLY A 398 -1.55 16.78 21.79
CA GLY A 398 -1.86 15.34 21.61
C GLY A 398 -1.52 14.81 20.23
N PHE A 399 -1.67 15.63 19.19
CA PHE A 399 -1.57 15.23 17.78
C PHE A 399 -0.37 15.84 17.05
N GLY A 400 0.36 16.81 17.64
CA GLY A 400 1.50 17.44 17.00
C GLY A 400 1.16 18.03 15.63
N ASP A 401 1.97 17.73 14.62
CA ASP A 401 1.85 18.29 13.25
C ASP A 401 0.54 17.95 12.52
N VAL A 402 -0.22 16.94 12.99
CA VAL A 402 -1.52 16.57 12.39
C VAL A 402 -2.73 17.17 13.14
N ALA A 403 -2.50 18.00 14.13
CA ALA A 403 -3.57 18.60 14.96
C ALA A 403 -4.57 19.41 14.12
N GLU A 404 -4.09 20.15 13.13
CA GLU A 404 -4.94 20.95 12.24
C GLU A 404 -5.88 20.07 11.43
N GLU A 405 -5.37 18.99 10.83
CA GLU A 405 -6.16 18.02 10.07
C GLU A 405 -7.19 17.31 10.95
N GLN A 406 -6.81 16.97 12.19
CA GLN A 406 -7.71 16.35 13.17
C GLN A 406 -8.83 17.30 13.60
N LEU A 407 -8.54 18.58 13.79
CA LEU A 407 -9.54 19.60 14.10
C LEU A 407 -10.50 19.80 12.92
N ASP A 408 -10.00 19.89 11.70
CA ASP A 408 -10.83 20.05 10.51
C ASP A 408 -11.75 18.84 10.29
N THR A 409 -11.25 17.63 10.54
CA THR A 409 -12.06 16.41 10.51
C THR A 409 -13.13 16.43 11.60
N ALA A 410 -12.78 16.83 12.82
CA ALA A 410 -13.73 16.95 13.92
C ALA A 410 -14.83 17.99 13.62
N ILE A 411 -14.46 19.13 13.03
CA ILE A 411 -15.41 20.18 12.59
C ILE A 411 -16.34 19.62 11.50
N ALA A 412 -15.81 18.93 10.49
CA ALA A 412 -16.62 18.34 9.43
C ALA A 412 -17.63 17.30 9.96
N TRP A 413 -17.20 16.46 10.90
CA TRP A 413 -18.06 15.45 11.52
C TRP A 413 -19.09 16.05 12.47
N GLY A 414 -18.70 17.05 13.28
CA GLY A 414 -19.63 17.76 14.17
C GLY A 414 -20.74 18.50 13.41
N ARG A 415 -20.38 19.17 12.31
CA ARG A 415 -21.35 19.84 11.41
C ARG A 415 -22.30 18.83 10.74
N HIS A 416 -21.75 17.71 10.22
CA HIS A 416 -22.59 16.67 9.62
C HIS A 416 -23.57 16.05 10.60
N ALA A 417 -23.14 15.87 11.85
CA ALA A 417 -23.94 15.33 12.94
C ALA A 417 -24.88 16.36 13.60
N GLU A 418 -24.86 17.62 13.13
CA GLU A 418 -25.64 18.74 13.70
C GLU A 418 -25.37 18.95 15.20
N LEU A 419 -24.14 18.69 15.65
CA LEU A 419 -23.73 18.88 17.04
C LEU A 419 -23.26 20.30 17.31
N PHE A 420 -22.53 20.90 16.38
CA PHE A 420 -22.05 22.28 16.41
C PHE A 420 -21.75 22.79 15.00
N GLY A 421 -21.77 24.11 14.83
CA GLY A 421 -21.43 24.78 13.58
C GLY A 421 -20.01 25.35 13.58
N TYR A 422 -19.57 25.76 12.41
CA TYR A 422 -18.33 26.53 12.20
C TYR A 422 -18.63 27.71 11.30
N ASP A 423 -18.22 28.88 11.70
CA ASP A 423 -18.37 30.14 10.99
C ASP A 423 -17.03 30.46 10.28
N ASP A 424 -17.03 30.37 8.95
CA ASP A 424 -15.84 30.58 8.11
C ASP A 424 -15.37 32.04 8.11
N ASP A 425 -16.24 33.00 8.43
CA ASP A 425 -15.91 34.43 8.43
C ASP A 425 -15.25 34.87 9.76
N THR A 426 -15.73 34.33 10.89
CA THR A 426 -15.22 34.65 12.22
C THR A 426 -14.19 33.65 12.72
N HIS A 427 -14.02 32.51 12.06
CA HIS A 427 -13.21 31.37 12.49
C HIS A 427 -13.60 30.85 13.89
N GLU A 428 -14.89 30.77 14.18
CA GLU A 428 -15.42 30.31 15.45
C GLU A 428 -16.27 29.05 15.30
N LEU A 429 -16.15 28.15 16.28
CA LEU A 429 -17.10 27.05 16.47
C LEU A 429 -18.25 27.54 17.36
N TYR A 430 -19.47 27.11 17.06
CA TYR A 430 -20.65 27.55 17.79
C TYR A 430 -21.70 26.47 17.94
N LEU A 431 -22.52 26.57 18.99
CA LEU A 431 -23.74 25.78 19.12
C LEU A 431 -24.95 26.56 18.57
N GLU A 432 -25.76 25.89 17.76
CA GLU A 432 -27.05 26.44 17.36
C GLU A 432 -27.96 26.54 18.57
N THR A 433 -28.64 27.67 18.71
CA THR A 433 -29.56 27.99 19.85
C THR A 433 -30.91 27.30 19.71
#